data_b1c20d583526f21e7ec3ff83007b6664
#
_entry.id   b1c20d583526f21e7ec3ff83007b6664
#
_cell.length_a   1.000
_cell.length_b   1.000
_cell.length_c   1.000
_cell.angle_alpha   90.00
_cell.angle_beta   90.00
_cell.angle_gamma   90.00
#
_symmetry.space_group_name_H-M   'P 1'
#
loop_
_entity.id
_entity.type
_entity.pdbx_description
1 polymer ?
#
loop_
_entity_poly.entity_id
_entity_poly.type
_entity_poly.pdbx_seq_one_letter_code
_entity_poly.pdbx_strand_id
1 'polypeptide(L)'
;MNETRGTPFVVWVLGTVAIAIGLLLSNPVVVVASSLYLGTAAIAEVWVRLGLKDLAYFRRLSARRVFPGEEVRVEFVVENRKRLPLPWVVIEDEFPEELAITGVPVGPHHLPRRVRVVNLFSLRWWQRARRTAAITPAARGLYRFGPTHLVCGDPLGLAKADKRMEGRAAGDDLLIVYPEIVSVAGLDAQPRALPSGRRARRRANLTDPNEFFGLREYAPGDPPKYIDWKATARTGRLHTRILSPMPSDRSWVVINLATVDGAFFMTDAGLAERIISIAGSLALDLLAKGHQVGVLANAFAREWGLYLKVAPSASPAQAALILEGLARLDLFPAMPLVDVLRRELPAGQADSHLWFVSSSASPTLGEAVDYARARGYRISRVPVERGAGQAAGGEGWADEG
;
A
#
# COMPACT_ATOMS: atom_id res chain seq x y z
N MET A 1 4.81 -3.88 26.30
CA MET A 1 5.37 -4.28 27.61
C MET A 1 6.54 -3.34 27.88
N ASN A 2 6.52 -2.55 28.95
CA ASN A 2 7.64 -1.67 29.28
C ASN A 2 8.64 -2.50 30.07
N GLU A 3 9.79 -2.79 29.49
CA GLU A 3 10.91 -3.37 30.23
C GLU A 3 11.72 -2.20 30.81
N THR A 4 11.48 -1.87 32.06
CA THR A 4 12.37 -0.98 32.81
C THR A 4 13.58 -1.80 33.27
N ARG A 5 14.70 -1.68 32.60
CA ARG A 5 15.99 -2.09 33.17
C ARG A 5 16.41 -1.00 34.15
N GLY A 6 15.90 -1.10 35.38
CA GLY A 6 16.30 -0.24 36.48
C GLY A 6 17.81 -0.33 36.77
N THR A 7 18.24 0.38 37.75
CA THR A 7 19.61 0.32 38.24
C THR A 7 20.02 -1.15 38.49
N PRO A 8 21.15 -1.63 37.96
CA PRO A 8 21.58 -3.02 38.18
C PRO A 8 21.59 -3.38 39.65
N PHE A 9 21.09 -4.56 40.01
CA PHE A 9 21.04 -5.07 41.39
C PHE A 9 22.40 -4.94 42.11
N VAL A 10 23.50 -5.13 41.36
CA VAL A 10 24.88 -4.99 41.84
C VAL A 10 25.15 -3.61 42.46
N VAL A 11 24.58 -2.54 41.90
CA VAL A 11 24.75 -1.16 42.44
C VAL A 11 24.18 -1.04 43.85
N TRP A 12 23.01 -1.63 44.08
CA TRP A 12 22.36 -1.63 45.38
C TRP A 12 23.12 -2.48 46.39
N VAL A 13 23.58 -3.66 45.99
CA VAL A 13 24.36 -4.56 46.84
C VAL A 13 25.70 -3.92 47.24
N LEU A 14 26.45 -3.38 46.28
CA LEU A 14 27.73 -2.74 46.56
C LEU A 14 27.58 -1.54 47.50
N GLY A 15 26.57 -0.71 47.29
CA GLY A 15 26.33 0.45 48.14
C GLY A 15 25.94 0.06 49.58
N THR A 16 25.07 -0.95 49.74
CA THR A 16 24.65 -1.42 51.09
C THR A 16 25.81 -2.12 51.83
N VAL A 17 26.61 -2.94 51.15
CA VAL A 17 27.80 -3.56 51.69
C VAL A 17 28.82 -2.51 52.11
N ALA A 18 29.04 -1.48 51.28
CA ALA A 18 29.98 -0.40 51.62
C ALA A 18 29.53 0.40 52.87
N ILE A 19 28.23 0.65 53.02
CA ILE A 19 27.69 1.26 54.28
C ILE A 19 27.96 0.35 55.47
N ALA A 20 27.70 -0.95 55.38
CA ALA A 20 27.91 -1.90 56.45
C ALA A 20 29.39 -1.95 56.88
N ILE A 21 30.31 -1.98 55.92
CA ILE A 21 31.76 -1.93 56.14
C ILE A 21 32.15 -0.60 56.82
N GLY A 22 31.63 0.53 56.35
CA GLY A 22 31.93 1.84 56.92
C GLY A 22 31.47 1.96 58.37
N LEU A 23 30.31 1.39 58.71
CA LEU A 23 29.80 1.31 60.10
C LEU A 23 30.66 0.39 61.00
N LEU A 24 31.05 -0.77 60.48
CA LEU A 24 31.87 -1.74 61.15
C LEU A 24 33.25 -1.15 61.45
N LEU A 25 33.85 -0.40 60.56
CA LEU A 25 35.14 0.25 60.69
C LEU A 25 35.03 1.60 61.43
N SER A 26 33.85 2.01 61.87
CA SER A 26 33.56 3.32 62.45
C SER A 26 34.13 4.49 61.65
N ASN A 27 34.14 4.34 60.31
CA ASN A 27 34.69 5.35 59.41
C ASN A 27 33.58 6.21 58.77
N PRO A 28 33.40 7.45 59.27
CA PRO A 28 32.31 8.31 58.79
C PRO A 28 32.45 8.70 57.30
N VAL A 29 33.66 8.74 56.76
CA VAL A 29 33.88 9.10 55.34
C VAL A 29 33.32 8.03 54.43
N VAL A 30 33.55 6.75 54.74
CA VAL A 30 33.03 5.62 53.97
C VAL A 30 31.49 5.58 54.05
N VAL A 31 30.91 5.83 55.23
CA VAL A 31 29.45 5.87 55.40
C VAL A 31 28.81 6.98 54.56
N VAL A 32 29.39 8.18 54.64
CA VAL A 32 28.88 9.32 53.85
C VAL A 32 29.00 9.07 52.34
N ALA A 33 30.15 8.61 51.88
CA ALA A 33 30.37 8.33 50.46
C ALA A 33 29.41 7.25 49.92
N SER A 34 29.23 6.16 50.69
CA SER A 34 28.30 5.08 50.31
C SER A 34 26.83 5.53 50.35
N SER A 35 26.45 6.40 51.27
CA SER A 35 25.11 6.98 51.32
C SER A 35 24.84 7.90 50.16
N LEU A 36 25.80 8.72 49.75
CA LEU A 36 25.72 9.55 48.55
C LEU A 36 25.61 8.69 47.27
N TYR A 37 26.39 7.61 47.18
CA TYR A 37 26.31 6.66 46.08
C TYR A 37 24.93 6.02 45.98
N LEU A 38 24.34 5.52 47.07
CA LEU A 38 22.98 4.97 47.06
C LEU A 38 21.92 6.04 46.78
N GLY A 39 22.12 7.26 47.27
CA GLY A 39 21.25 8.40 46.96
C GLY A 39 21.21 8.71 45.46
N THR A 40 22.40 8.72 44.83
CA THR A 40 22.46 8.93 43.36
C THR A 40 21.82 7.79 42.58
N ALA A 41 21.99 6.53 43.01
CA ALA A 41 21.34 5.38 42.42
C ALA A 41 19.80 5.43 42.54
N ALA A 42 19.29 5.86 43.71
CA ALA A 42 17.86 6.04 43.95
C ALA A 42 17.28 7.15 43.04
N ILE A 43 17.99 8.27 42.91
CA ILE A 43 17.59 9.37 41.98
C ILE A 43 17.57 8.87 40.55
N ALA A 44 18.59 8.13 40.10
CA ALA A 44 18.66 7.56 38.78
C ALA A 44 17.49 6.60 38.48
N GLU A 45 17.15 5.74 39.44
CA GLU A 45 16.02 4.81 39.36
C GLU A 45 14.68 5.55 39.20
N VAL A 46 14.43 6.57 40.05
CA VAL A 46 13.24 7.39 39.97
C VAL A 46 13.19 8.16 38.62
N TRP A 47 14.33 8.69 38.17
CA TRP A 47 14.46 9.40 36.92
C TRP A 47 14.03 8.53 35.72
N VAL A 48 14.54 7.32 35.66
CA VAL A 48 14.26 6.38 34.57
C VAL A 48 12.82 5.89 34.60
N ARG A 49 12.26 5.59 35.76
CA ARG A 49 10.85 5.20 35.93
C ARG A 49 9.90 6.30 35.44
N LEU A 50 10.26 7.55 35.61
CA LEU A 50 9.49 8.69 35.13
C LEU A 50 9.87 9.11 33.71
N GLY A 51 11.01 8.65 33.22
CA GLY A 51 11.60 9.08 31.94
C GLY A 51 10.69 8.88 30.74
N LEU A 52 10.06 7.70 30.62
CA LEU A 52 9.15 7.38 29.52
C LEU A 52 7.68 7.76 29.77
N LYS A 53 7.35 8.19 30.99
CA LYS A 53 6.03 8.76 31.29
C LYS A 53 5.85 10.08 30.51
N ASP A 54 4.67 10.31 29.94
CA ASP A 54 4.32 11.53 29.23
C ASP A 54 5.35 11.96 28.18
N LEU A 55 6.06 10.97 27.61
CA LEU A 55 6.88 11.14 26.42
C LEU A 55 6.06 10.65 25.21
N ALA A 56 5.72 11.59 24.32
CA ALA A 56 5.03 11.29 23.09
C ALA A 56 6.03 11.23 21.93
N TYR A 57 5.91 10.19 21.12
CA TYR A 57 6.62 10.07 19.85
C TYR A 57 5.62 9.76 18.76
N PHE A 58 5.80 10.40 17.62
CA PHE A 58 5.04 10.08 16.43
C PHE A 58 5.83 10.42 15.16
N ARG A 59 5.66 9.56 14.18
CA ARG A 59 6.17 9.70 12.82
C ARG A 59 5.06 10.27 11.94
N ARG A 60 5.42 11.19 11.05
CA ARG A 60 4.52 11.76 10.05
C ARG A 60 5.15 11.64 8.67
N LEU A 61 4.36 11.24 7.71
CA LEU A 61 4.73 11.21 6.30
C LEU A 61 4.11 12.41 5.59
N SER A 62 4.85 13.03 4.67
CA SER A 62 4.30 14.09 3.81
C SER A 62 3.21 13.57 2.87
N ALA A 63 3.33 12.32 2.45
CA ALA A 63 2.33 11.59 1.66
C ALA A 63 2.32 10.12 2.07
N ARG A 64 1.14 9.50 2.08
CA ARG A 64 0.97 8.07 2.38
C ARG A 64 0.82 7.22 1.12
N ARG A 65 0.66 7.86 -0.02
CA ARG A 65 0.49 7.25 -1.34
C ARG A 65 1.32 8.02 -2.33
N VAL A 66 2.21 7.33 -3.03
CA VAL A 66 3.19 7.93 -3.94
C VAL A 66 3.47 6.99 -5.11
N PHE A 67 4.08 7.52 -6.16
CA PHE A 67 4.65 6.73 -7.24
C PHE A 67 6.14 6.42 -7.00
N PRO A 68 6.70 5.40 -7.67
CA PRO A 68 8.13 5.12 -7.61
C PRO A 68 8.95 6.35 -8.01
N GLY A 69 10.05 6.61 -7.27
CA GLY A 69 10.91 7.76 -7.49
C GLY A 69 10.45 9.07 -6.86
N GLU A 70 9.22 9.15 -6.33
CA GLU A 70 8.77 10.34 -5.61
C GLU A 70 9.38 10.42 -4.20
N GLU A 71 9.91 11.59 -3.85
CA GLU A 71 10.46 11.82 -2.52
C GLU A 71 9.36 12.01 -1.48
N VAL A 72 9.40 11.22 -0.42
CA VAL A 72 8.52 11.33 0.74
C VAL A 72 9.31 11.83 1.94
N ARG A 73 8.92 12.96 2.49
CA ARG A 73 9.50 13.48 3.72
C ARG A 73 8.92 12.78 4.93
N VAL A 74 9.79 12.28 5.79
CA VAL A 74 9.44 11.66 7.07
C VAL A 74 9.84 12.61 8.19
N GLU A 75 8.90 13.01 9.01
CA GLU A 75 9.13 13.83 10.19
C GLU A 75 9.01 12.96 11.45
N PHE A 76 10.09 12.87 12.21
CA PHE A 76 10.15 12.25 13.53
C PHE A 76 9.94 13.31 14.58
N VAL A 77 8.87 13.21 15.34
CA VAL A 77 8.50 14.21 16.36
C VAL A 77 8.50 13.59 17.72
N VAL A 78 9.23 14.19 18.63
CA VAL A 78 9.30 13.80 20.04
C VAL A 78 8.86 14.96 20.89
N GLU A 79 8.01 14.71 21.86
CA GLU A 79 7.45 15.72 22.75
C GLU A 79 7.53 15.26 24.20
N ASN A 80 8.28 15.99 25.02
CA ASN A 80 8.35 15.78 26.46
C ASN A 80 7.24 16.60 27.13
N ARG A 81 6.20 15.93 27.65
CA ARG A 81 5.02 16.57 28.26
C ARG A 81 5.09 16.61 29.78
N LYS A 82 6.32 16.77 30.33
CA LYS A 82 6.54 16.81 31.78
C LYS A 82 7.65 17.77 32.15
N ARG A 83 7.78 18.04 33.49
CA ARG A 83 8.84 18.89 34.05
C ARG A 83 10.19 18.19 34.17
N LEU A 84 10.24 16.86 34.05
CA LEU A 84 11.50 16.12 34.09
C LEU A 84 12.22 16.24 32.76
N PRO A 85 13.43 16.83 32.68
CA PRO A 85 14.19 16.88 31.44
C PRO A 85 14.74 15.46 31.13
N LEU A 86 14.95 15.21 29.85
CA LEU A 86 15.54 13.96 29.37
C LEU A 86 16.88 14.28 28.70
N PRO A 87 18.00 13.97 29.38
CA PRO A 87 19.34 14.27 28.87
C PRO A 87 19.59 13.62 27.52
N TRP A 88 19.10 12.41 27.38
CA TRP A 88 19.14 11.67 26.12
C TRP A 88 17.94 10.74 25.99
N VAL A 89 17.43 10.67 24.77
CA VAL A 89 16.40 9.72 24.31
C VAL A 89 16.85 9.20 22.98
N VAL A 90 17.02 7.90 22.87
CA VAL A 90 17.30 7.22 21.61
C VAL A 90 16.00 6.64 21.10
N ILE A 91 15.71 6.91 19.84
CA ILE A 91 14.56 6.35 19.13
C ILE A 91 15.10 5.51 17.99
N GLU A 92 14.85 4.24 18.07
CA GLU A 92 15.18 3.26 17.05
C GLU A 92 13.91 2.87 16.32
N ASP A 93 13.84 3.20 15.05
CA ASP A 93 12.67 2.98 14.20
C ASP A 93 13.03 2.02 13.07
N GLU A 94 12.21 1.00 12.86
CA GLU A 94 12.48 -0.02 11.84
C GLU A 94 11.85 0.37 10.51
N PHE A 95 12.66 0.30 9.45
CA PHE A 95 12.25 0.60 8.08
C PHE A 95 12.57 -0.60 7.16
N PRO A 96 11.81 -0.80 6.07
CA PRO A 96 12.21 -1.70 5.01
C PRO A 96 13.52 -1.25 4.36
N GLU A 97 14.43 -2.21 4.11
CA GLU A 97 15.74 -1.95 3.49
C GLU A 97 15.64 -1.42 2.05
N GLU A 98 14.54 -1.78 1.37
CA GLU A 98 14.27 -1.36 -0.01
C GLU A 98 14.02 0.14 -0.16
N LEU A 99 13.81 0.85 0.95
CA LEU A 99 13.63 2.30 0.96
C LEU A 99 14.97 3.00 1.11
N ALA A 100 15.38 3.76 0.10
CA ALA A 100 16.53 4.65 0.21
C ALA A 100 16.21 5.78 1.19
N ILE A 101 16.87 5.79 2.35
CA ILE A 101 16.67 6.77 3.42
C ILE A 101 17.84 7.72 3.49
N THR A 102 17.59 9.01 3.50
CA THR A 102 18.59 10.07 3.58
C THR A 102 18.28 11.05 4.71
N GLY A 103 19.31 11.73 5.22
CA GLY A 103 19.15 12.78 6.26
C GLY A 103 19.17 12.28 7.70
N VAL A 104 19.27 10.96 7.93
CA VAL A 104 19.36 10.36 9.27
C VAL A 104 20.35 9.18 9.26
N PRO A 105 20.97 8.85 10.41
CA PRO A 105 21.80 7.65 10.52
C PRO A 105 20.95 6.38 10.34
N VAL A 106 21.42 5.51 9.45
CA VAL A 106 20.83 4.20 9.17
C VAL A 106 21.85 3.13 9.56
N GLY A 107 21.43 2.17 10.36
CA GLY A 107 22.23 1.03 10.78
C GLY A 107 21.62 -0.31 10.36
N PRO A 108 22.42 -1.38 10.38
CA PRO A 108 21.94 -2.72 10.09
C PRO A 108 20.93 -3.16 11.18
N HIS A 109 19.99 -4.02 10.75
CA HIS A 109 19.05 -4.66 11.65
C HIS A 109 19.32 -6.17 11.72
N HIS A 110 18.93 -6.81 12.83
CA HIS A 110 19.10 -8.27 13.00
C HIS A 110 18.13 -9.10 12.12
N LEU A 111 17.00 -8.49 11.72
CA LEU A 111 16.08 -9.10 10.77
C LEU A 111 16.50 -8.80 9.34
N PRO A 112 16.43 -9.79 8.44
CA PRO A 112 16.74 -9.57 7.03
C PRO A 112 15.72 -8.59 6.40
N ARG A 113 16.17 -7.84 5.40
CA ARG A 113 15.37 -6.85 4.65
C ARG A 113 14.81 -5.71 5.51
N ARG A 114 15.44 -5.43 6.68
CA ARG A 114 15.12 -4.32 7.56
C ARG A 114 16.36 -3.51 7.89
N VAL A 115 16.18 -2.20 8.04
CA VAL A 115 17.19 -1.27 8.52
C VAL A 115 16.65 -0.54 9.75
N ARG A 116 17.56 -0.06 10.58
CA ARG A 116 17.26 0.69 11.79
C ARG A 116 17.67 2.13 11.61
N VAL A 117 16.70 3.02 11.75
CA VAL A 117 16.90 4.47 11.81
C VAL A 117 17.07 4.86 13.27
N VAL A 118 18.20 5.44 13.63
CA VAL A 118 18.53 5.82 15.00
C VAL A 118 18.54 7.33 15.12
N ASN A 119 17.67 7.84 16.00
CA ASN A 119 17.55 9.25 16.30
C ASN A 119 17.86 9.50 17.79
N LEU A 120 18.86 10.32 18.08
CA LEU A 120 19.20 10.78 19.41
C LEU A 120 18.64 12.19 19.63
N PHE A 121 17.92 12.37 20.73
CA PHE A 121 17.36 13.65 21.19
C PHE A 121 17.79 13.94 22.62
N SER A 122 17.94 15.24 22.93
CA SER A 122 18.00 15.77 24.29
C SER A 122 16.81 16.72 24.45
N LEU A 123 16.01 16.53 25.49
CA LEU A 123 14.74 17.25 25.68
C LEU A 123 14.70 17.95 27.03
N ARG A 124 14.47 19.23 27.04
CA ARG A 124 14.13 19.97 28.25
C ARG A 124 12.67 19.71 28.65
N TRP A 125 12.26 20.23 29.78
CA TRP A 125 10.85 20.23 30.20
C TRP A 125 9.95 20.87 29.16
N TRP A 126 8.81 20.28 28.86
CA TRP A 126 7.81 20.77 27.92
C TRP A 126 8.35 21.06 26.49
N GLN A 127 9.45 20.44 26.13
CA GLN A 127 10.10 20.64 24.84
C GLN A 127 9.60 19.63 23.79
N ARG A 128 9.40 20.14 22.59
CA ARG A 128 9.17 19.38 21.37
C ARG A 128 10.39 19.50 20.47
N ALA A 129 10.89 18.36 20.01
CA ALA A 129 11.96 18.29 19.02
C ALA A 129 11.47 17.54 17.78
N ARG A 130 12.05 17.88 16.64
CA ARG A 130 11.75 17.21 15.38
C ARG A 130 13.02 16.99 14.58
N ARG A 131 13.01 15.89 13.82
CA ARG A 131 14.04 15.58 12.82
C ARG A 131 13.34 15.13 11.54
N THR A 132 13.91 15.47 10.40
CA THR A 132 13.37 15.10 9.10
C THR A 132 14.34 14.18 8.37
N ALA A 133 13.78 13.21 7.66
CA ALA A 133 14.47 12.37 6.69
C ALA A 133 13.69 12.40 5.38
N ALA A 134 14.33 11.98 4.31
CA ALA A 134 13.66 11.74 3.04
C ALA A 134 13.79 10.26 2.68
N ILE A 135 12.71 9.71 2.12
CA ILE A 135 12.66 8.36 1.56
C ILE A 135 12.26 8.45 0.09
N THR A 136 12.94 7.67 -0.75
CA THR A 136 12.61 7.55 -2.17
C THR A 136 12.38 6.07 -2.49
N PRO A 137 11.12 5.63 -2.59
CA PRO A 137 10.82 4.25 -2.92
C PRO A 137 11.13 3.98 -4.40
N ALA A 138 11.86 2.90 -4.68
CA ALA A 138 12.21 2.51 -6.05
C ALA A 138 11.17 1.56 -6.69
N ALA A 139 10.43 0.81 -5.88
CA ALA A 139 9.48 -0.20 -6.36
C ALA A 139 8.10 -0.01 -5.72
N ARG A 140 7.06 -0.47 -6.43
CA ARG A 140 5.72 -0.50 -5.87
C ARG A 140 5.61 -1.44 -4.67
N GLY A 141 4.67 -1.19 -3.80
CA GLY A 141 4.41 -2.09 -2.67
C GLY A 141 3.78 -1.43 -1.47
N LEU A 142 3.62 -2.23 -0.42
CA LEU A 142 3.22 -1.81 0.90
C LEU A 142 4.42 -1.80 1.83
N TYR A 143 4.87 -0.64 2.21
CA TYR A 143 6.00 -0.46 3.10
C TYR A 143 5.51 -0.13 4.51
N ARG A 144 5.67 -1.09 5.43
CA ARG A 144 5.30 -0.92 6.84
C ARG A 144 6.50 -0.50 7.66
N PHE A 145 6.30 0.53 8.46
CA PHE A 145 7.28 1.08 9.38
C PHE A 145 7.05 0.56 10.80
N GLY A 146 8.12 0.53 11.58
CA GLY A 146 8.09 0.04 12.95
C GLY A 146 8.26 -1.48 13.07
N PRO A 147 8.34 -2.00 14.29
CA PRO A 147 8.12 -1.29 15.57
C PRO A 147 9.15 -0.20 15.85
N THR A 148 8.80 0.68 16.79
CA THR A 148 9.68 1.74 17.28
C THR A 148 10.10 1.45 18.71
N HIS A 149 11.40 1.52 18.99
CA HIS A 149 11.94 1.40 20.33
C HIS A 149 12.40 2.75 20.85
N LEU A 150 11.89 3.14 22.01
CA LEU A 150 12.32 4.34 22.72
C LEU A 150 13.16 3.90 23.90
N VAL A 151 14.36 4.42 23.98
CA VAL A 151 15.27 4.18 25.11
C VAL A 151 15.64 5.53 25.71
N CYS A 152 15.49 5.69 27.01
CA CYS A 152 15.99 6.84 27.73
C CYS A 152 16.78 6.43 28.95
N GLY A 153 17.62 7.30 29.45
CA GLY A 153 18.37 7.06 30.68
C GLY A 153 18.50 8.29 31.53
N ASP A 154 19.06 8.06 32.72
CA ASP A 154 19.40 9.10 33.65
C ASP A 154 20.64 9.91 33.22
N PRO A 155 20.91 11.08 33.82
CA PRO A 155 22.07 11.91 33.47
C PRO A 155 23.43 11.25 33.73
N LEU A 156 23.49 10.27 34.64
CA LEU A 156 24.72 9.59 35.04
C LEU A 156 24.96 8.28 34.29
N GLY A 157 23.95 7.81 33.51
CA GLY A 157 24.04 6.57 32.74
C GLY A 157 23.93 5.30 33.58
N LEU A 158 23.46 5.39 34.84
CA LEU A 158 23.34 4.27 35.75
C LEU A 158 22.14 3.38 35.50
N ALA A 159 21.09 3.94 34.92
CA ALA A 159 19.84 3.26 34.63
C ALA A 159 19.27 3.61 33.26
N LYS A 160 18.53 2.66 32.67
CA LYS A 160 17.85 2.85 31.36
C LYS A 160 16.43 2.31 31.43
N ALA A 161 15.53 2.96 30.71
CA ALA A 161 14.20 2.44 30.46
C ALA A 161 13.97 2.35 28.95
N ASP A 162 13.28 1.31 28.53
CA ASP A 162 12.87 1.12 27.16
C ASP A 162 11.36 0.92 27.04
N LYS A 163 10.83 1.32 25.91
CA LYS A 163 9.43 1.17 25.54
C LYS A 163 9.32 0.85 24.08
N ARG A 164 8.63 -0.24 23.77
CA ARG A 164 8.29 -0.62 22.40
C ARG A 164 6.92 -0.05 22.02
N MET A 165 6.84 0.54 20.84
CA MET A 165 5.61 1.05 20.24
C MET A 165 5.38 0.35 18.92
N GLU A 166 4.14 -0.11 18.68
CA GLU A 166 3.77 -0.84 17.48
C GLU A 166 2.65 -0.13 16.71
N GLY A 167 2.64 -0.33 15.39
CA GLY A 167 1.62 0.17 14.48
C GLY A 167 1.40 1.67 14.62
N ARG A 168 0.13 2.08 14.59
CA ARG A 168 -0.27 3.50 14.64
C ARG A 168 0.07 4.23 15.94
N ALA A 169 0.48 3.52 16.99
CA ALA A 169 0.94 4.16 18.23
C ALA A 169 2.17 5.05 18.01
N ALA A 170 2.98 4.75 16.97
CA ALA A 170 4.13 5.54 16.56
C ALA A 170 3.82 6.54 15.43
N GLY A 171 2.54 6.75 15.06
CA GLY A 171 2.10 7.64 13.99
C GLY A 171 1.85 6.92 12.66
N ASP A 172 2.29 7.50 11.55
CA ASP A 172 2.13 6.90 10.23
C ASP A 172 2.99 5.65 10.09
N ASP A 173 2.36 4.50 9.89
CA ASP A 173 2.98 3.18 9.89
C ASP A 173 2.98 2.49 8.51
N LEU A 174 2.39 3.12 7.50
CA LEU A 174 2.22 2.55 6.17
C LEU A 174 2.45 3.59 5.08
N LEU A 175 3.30 3.24 4.12
CA LEU A 175 3.46 3.92 2.84
C LEU A 175 3.02 2.98 1.72
N ILE A 176 2.13 3.43 0.86
CA ILE A 176 1.66 2.72 -0.32
C ILE A 176 2.34 3.33 -1.53
N VAL A 177 3.11 2.51 -2.24
CA VAL A 177 3.76 2.91 -3.49
C VAL A 177 3.01 2.26 -4.65
N TYR A 178 2.44 3.08 -5.50
CA TYR A 178 1.67 2.67 -6.66
C TYR A 178 2.56 2.01 -7.73
N PRO A 179 1.99 1.24 -8.68
CA PRO A 179 2.76 0.79 -9.83
C PRO A 179 3.17 1.97 -10.70
N GLU A 180 4.28 1.81 -11.40
CA GLU A 180 4.74 2.78 -12.39
C GLU A 180 3.70 2.90 -13.52
N ILE A 181 3.42 4.13 -13.95
CA ILE A 181 2.53 4.39 -15.07
C ILE A 181 3.36 4.51 -16.34
N VAL A 182 3.14 3.58 -17.25
CA VAL A 182 3.83 3.52 -18.54
C VAL A 182 2.90 3.97 -19.67
N SER A 183 3.45 4.60 -20.69
CA SER A 183 2.66 4.97 -21.87
C SER A 183 2.15 3.72 -22.58
N VAL A 184 0.86 3.62 -22.75
CA VAL A 184 0.16 2.53 -23.47
C VAL A 184 -0.03 2.89 -24.95
N ALA A 185 0.80 3.78 -25.49
CA ALA A 185 0.76 4.21 -26.87
C ALA A 185 0.97 3.01 -27.81
N GLY A 186 -0.04 2.73 -28.63
CA GLY A 186 -0.08 1.57 -29.53
C GLY A 186 -1.10 0.50 -29.15
N LEU A 187 -1.72 0.57 -27.99
CA LEU A 187 -2.93 -0.19 -27.67
C LEU A 187 -4.17 0.58 -28.14
N ASP A 188 -4.16 1.07 -29.38
CA ASP A 188 -5.38 1.46 -30.07
C ASP A 188 -6.21 0.20 -30.32
N ALA A 189 -6.81 -0.30 -29.24
CA ALA A 189 -7.94 -1.18 -29.33
C ALA A 189 -9.09 -0.35 -29.90
N GLN A 190 -9.10 -0.19 -31.23
CA GLN A 190 -10.28 0.29 -31.91
C GLN A 190 -11.45 -0.58 -31.43
N PRO A 191 -12.49 -0.01 -30.83
CA PRO A 191 -13.72 -0.74 -30.68
C PRO A 191 -14.18 -1.09 -32.09
N ARG A 192 -13.96 -2.34 -32.52
CA ARG A 192 -14.60 -2.84 -33.71
C ARG A 192 -16.07 -2.57 -33.55
N ALA A 193 -16.59 -1.71 -34.42
CA ALA A 193 -17.99 -1.32 -34.47
C ALA A 193 -18.88 -2.53 -34.19
N LEU A 194 -19.78 -2.38 -33.25
CA LEU A 194 -20.81 -3.36 -32.94
C LEU A 194 -21.54 -3.74 -34.24
N PRO A 195 -21.81 -5.03 -34.48
CA PRO A 195 -22.80 -5.41 -35.48
C PRO A 195 -24.12 -4.81 -35.01
N SER A 196 -24.52 -3.75 -35.66
CA SER A 196 -25.81 -3.09 -35.49
C SER A 196 -26.91 -4.09 -35.83
N GLY A 197 -27.62 -4.57 -34.84
CA GLY A 197 -28.84 -5.30 -35.12
C GLY A 197 -29.19 -6.37 -34.07
N ARG A 198 -30.27 -6.12 -33.35
CA ARG A 198 -31.10 -7.05 -32.56
C ARG A 198 -30.85 -7.25 -31.06
N ARG A 199 -29.71 -6.90 -30.45
CA ARG A 199 -29.53 -7.08 -28.99
C ARG A 199 -29.65 -5.81 -28.13
N ALA A 200 -29.77 -4.63 -28.77
CA ALA A 200 -29.91 -3.35 -28.05
C ALA A 200 -31.26 -3.14 -27.35
N ARG A 201 -32.23 -4.03 -27.52
CA ARG A 201 -33.59 -3.85 -26.98
C ARG A 201 -33.79 -4.18 -25.51
N ARG A 202 -32.80 -4.71 -24.78
CA ARG A 202 -32.99 -5.19 -23.39
C ARG A 202 -32.40 -4.31 -22.28
N ARG A 203 -31.85 -3.14 -22.63
CA ARG A 203 -31.19 -2.27 -21.61
C ARG A 203 -31.73 -0.85 -21.55
N ALA A 204 -33.03 -0.74 -21.31
CA ALA A 204 -33.72 0.55 -21.29
C ALA A 204 -33.53 1.38 -20.00
N ASN A 205 -32.54 1.13 -19.13
CA ASN A 205 -32.50 1.76 -17.81
C ASN A 205 -31.38 2.79 -17.57
N LEU A 206 -30.48 3.02 -18.54
CA LEU A 206 -29.45 4.07 -18.45
C LEU A 206 -29.44 4.85 -19.77
N THR A 207 -30.18 5.91 -19.81
CA THR A 207 -30.32 6.82 -20.96
C THR A 207 -29.58 8.12 -20.64
N ASP A 208 -28.73 8.58 -21.57
CA ASP A 208 -28.16 9.92 -21.49
C ASP A 208 -29.26 10.94 -21.83
N PRO A 209 -29.65 11.82 -20.87
CA PRO A 209 -30.68 12.80 -21.13
C PRO A 209 -30.28 13.87 -22.16
N ASN A 210 -29.00 13.95 -22.52
CA ASN A 210 -28.48 14.98 -23.43
C ASN A 210 -28.21 14.48 -24.86
N GLU A 211 -28.20 13.17 -25.11
CA GLU A 211 -27.90 12.63 -26.44
C GLU A 211 -29.17 12.19 -27.16
N PHE A 212 -29.56 12.96 -28.19
CA PHE A 212 -30.73 12.73 -29.01
C PHE A 212 -30.43 11.70 -30.12
N PHE A 213 -31.06 10.52 -30.05
CA PHE A 213 -30.92 9.45 -31.03
C PHE A 213 -31.99 9.50 -32.10
N GLY A 214 -33.20 9.93 -31.77
CA GLY A 214 -34.31 9.98 -32.70
C GLY A 214 -35.65 10.29 -32.03
N LEU A 215 -36.69 10.35 -32.89
CA LEU A 215 -38.08 10.51 -32.47
C LEU A 215 -38.89 9.26 -32.85
N ARG A 216 -39.80 8.87 -31.98
CA ARG A 216 -40.86 7.89 -32.25
C ARG A 216 -42.21 8.41 -31.83
N GLU A 217 -43.29 7.85 -32.33
CA GLU A 217 -44.61 8.12 -31.79
C GLU A 217 -44.70 7.69 -30.34
N TYR A 218 -45.41 8.50 -29.55
CA TYR A 218 -45.63 8.24 -28.13
C TYR A 218 -46.47 6.97 -27.96
N ALA A 219 -46.03 6.11 -27.05
CA ALA A 219 -46.80 4.94 -26.64
C ALA A 219 -47.30 5.11 -25.16
N PRO A 220 -48.52 4.63 -24.82
CA PRO A 220 -49.00 4.64 -23.46
C PRO A 220 -48.00 3.97 -22.52
N GLY A 221 -47.54 4.70 -21.48
CA GLY A 221 -46.47 4.26 -20.57
C GLY A 221 -45.15 4.98 -20.74
N ASP A 222 -44.95 5.78 -21.80
CA ASP A 222 -43.76 6.61 -21.94
C ASP A 222 -43.79 7.77 -20.94
N PRO A 223 -42.64 8.09 -20.29
CA PRO A 223 -42.55 9.20 -19.36
C PRO A 223 -42.84 10.55 -20.06
N PRO A 224 -43.76 11.37 -19.59
CA PRO A 224 -44.14 12.65 -20.23
C PRO A 224 -42.99 13.64 -20.38
N LYS A 225 -41.95 13.54 -19.55
CA LYS A 225 -40.77 14.41 -19.60
C LYS A 225 -39.94 14.26 -20.89
N TYR A 226 -40.14 13.19 -21.63
CA TYR A 226 -39.43 12.93 -22.89
C TYR A 226 -40.26 13.27 -24.14
N ILE A 227 -41.45 13.84 -23.98
CA ILE A 227 -42.23 14.31 -25.11
C ILE A 227 -41.51 15.48 -25.81
N ASP A 228 -41.30 15.35 -27.12
CA ASP A 228 -40.78 16.43 -27.95
C ASP A 228 -41.93 17.29 -28.48
N TRP A 229 -42.16 18.38 -27.73
CA TRP A 229 -43.26 19.30 -28.08
C TRP A 229 -43.11 19.97 -29.43
N LYS A 230 -41.84 20.16 -29.90
CA LYS A 230 -41.57 20.77 -31.21
C LYS A 230 -41.92 19.83 -32.36
N ALA A 231 -41.57 18.57 -32.25
CA ALA A 231 -41.97 17.55 -33.19
C ALA A 231 -43.47 17.29 -33.19
N THR A 232 -44.06 17.21 -31.98
CA THR A 232 -45.50 17.07 -31.76
C THR A 232 -46.30 18.20 -32.44
N ALA A 233 -45.86 19.45 -32.30
CA ALA A 233 -46.51 20.60 -32.91
C ALA A 233 -46.43 20.60 -34.48
N ARG A 234 -45.39 19.97 -35.06
CA ARG A 234 -45.23 19.88 -36.52
C ARG A 234 -46.07 18.76 -37.15
N THR A 235 -46.23 17.66 -36.43
CA THR A 235 -46.84 16.45 -37.00
C THR A 235 -48.28 16.25 -36.56
N GLY A 236 -48.72 16.97 -35.51
CA GLY A 236 -50.05 16.80 -34.87
C GLY A 236 -50.19 15.51 -34.07
N ARG A 237 -49.11 14.73 -33.89
CA ARG A 237 -49.07 13.49 -33.09
C ARG A 237 -48.01 13.58 -32.01
N LEU A 238 -48.31 13.01 -30.85
CA LEU A 238 -47.33 12.99 -29.74
C LEU A 238 -46.09 12.19 -30.12
N HIS A 239 -44.92 12.82 -30.01
CA HIS A 239 -43.62 12.17 -30.25
C HIS A 239 -42.77 12.17 -29.00
N THR A 240 -42.14 11.03 -28.71
CA THR A 240 -41.19 10.86 -27.62
C THR A 240 -39.77 10.83 -28.13
N ARG A 241 -38.88 11.52 -27.45
CA ARG A 241 -37.42 11.46 -27.72
C ARG A 241 -36.90 10.06 -27.42
N ILE A 242 -36.28 9.43 -28.40
CA ILE A 242 -35.47 8.25 -28.19
C ILE A 242 -34.08 8.78 -27.79
N LEU A 243 -33.73 8.57 -26.53
CA LEU A 243 -32.39 8.92 -26.02
C LEU A 243 -31.44 7.78 -26.37
N SER A 244 -30.21 8.12 -26.66
CA SER A 244 -29.15 7.10 -26.89
C SER A 244 -28.98 6.28 -25.61
N PRO A 245 -29.07 4.93 -25.68
CA PRO A 245 -28.60 4.14 -24.57
C PRO A 245 -27.12 4.41 -24.40
N MET A 246 -26.70 5.03 -23.29
CA MET A 246 -25.29 5.06 -22.96
C MET A 246 -24.80 3.61 -22.98
N PRO A 247 -23.89 3.24 -23.87
CA PRO A 247 -23.17 2.01 -23.68
C PRO A 247 -22.37 2.20 -22.38
N SER A 248 -22.84 1.63 -21.28
CA SER A 248 -22.01 1.49 -20.10
C SER A 248 -20.91 0.51 -20.52
N ASP A 249 -19.83 1.01 -21.13
CA ASP A 249 -18.68 0.21 -21.52
C ASP A 249 -17.98 -0.27 -20.24
N ARG A 250 -18.58 -1.34 -19.69
CA ARG A 250 -18.02 -2.01 -18.53
C ARG A 250 -16.80 -2.80 -18.98
N SER A 251 -15.64 -2.40 -18.48
CA SER A 251 -14.35 -3.00 -18.81
C SER A 251 -13.74 -3.67 -17.58
N TRP A 252 -13.24 -4.87 -17.76
CA TRP A 252 -12.45 -5.57 -16.76
C TRP A 252 -11.02 -5.70 -17.26
N VAL A 253 -10.06 -5.21 -16.50
CA VAL A 253 -8.64 -5.50 -16.69
C VAL A 253 -8.33 -6.77 -15.92
N VAL A 254 -8.05 -7.84 -16.66
CA VAL A 254 -7.80 -9.18 -16.12
C VAL A 254 -6.31 -9.46 -16.20
N ILE A 255 -5.68 -9.61 -15.05
CA ILE A 255 -4.24 -9.75 -14.90
C ILE A 255 -3.89 -11.21 -14.62
N ASN A 256 -3.00 -11.78 -15.42
CA ASN A 256 -2.43 -13.10 -15.19
C ASN A 256 -0.94 -12.99 -14.86
N LEU A 257 -0.58 -13.35 -13.64
CA LEU A 257 0.82 -13.34 -13.17
C LEU A 257 1.54 -14.68 -13.29
N ALA A 258 0.91 -15.71 -13.87
CA ALA A 258 1.60 -16.93 -14.28
C ALA A 258 2.43 -16.65 -15.53
N THR A 259 3.73 -16.38 -15.37
CA THR A 259 4.62 -15.92 -16.44
C THR A 259 5.58 -16.98 -16.96
N VAL A 260 5.71 -18.13 -16.27
CA VAL A 260 6.65 -19.21 -16.60
C VAL A 260 5.88 -20.44 -17.08
N ASP A 261 6.31 -21.01 -18.20
CA ASP A 261 5.75 -22.22 -18.77
C ASP A 261 5.99 -23.42 -17.85
N GLY A 262 4.96 -24.27 -17.71
CA GLY A 262 5.04 -25.55 -16.98
C GLY A 262 5.06 -25.46 -15.46
N ALA A 263 5.17 -24.26 -14.87
CA ALA A 263 5.19 -24.08 -13.42
C ALA A 263 4.23 -22.98 -12.96
N PHE A 264 3.06 -23.36 -12.50
CA PHE A 264 2.01 -22.44 -12.07
C PHE A 264 2.47 -21.42 -11.00
N PHE A 265 3.36 -21.82 -10.11
CA PHE A 265 3.86 -21.00 -9.01
C PHE A 265 5.16 -20.22 -9.32
N MET A 266 5.76 -20.44 -10.48
CA MET A 266 6.98 -19.74 -10.86
C MET A 266 6.62 -18.47 -11.65
N THR A 267 7.19 -17.36 -11.23
CA THR A 267 6.94 -16.06 -11.84
C THR A 267 8.27 -15.34 -12.06
N ASP A 268 8.44 -14.80 -13.25
CA ASP A 268 9.48 -13.82 -13.53
C ASP A 268 9.05 -12.49 -12.90
N ALA A 269 9.75 -12.08 -11.84
CA ALA A 269 9.41 -10.88 -11.07
C ALA A 269 9.42 -9.61 -11.93
N GLY A 270 10.39 -9.45 -12.83
CA GLY A 270 10.47 -8.28 -13.71
C GLY A 270 9.31 -8.22 -14.71
N LEU A 271 8.95 -9.38 -15.27
CA LEU A 271 7.81 -9.47 -16.19
C LEU A 271 6.48 -9.25 -15.47
N ALA A 272 6.33 -9.78 -14.24
CA ALA A 272 5.13 -9.56 -13.41
C ALA A 272 4.95 -8.08 -13.04
N GLU A 273 6.03 -7.38 -12.67
CA GLU A 273 5.98 -5.93 -12.40
C GLU A 273 5.54 -5.14 -13.65
N ARG A 274 6.05 -5.51 -14.82
CA ARG A 274 5.63 -4.87 -16.09
C ARG A 274 4.17 -5.14 -16.42
N ILE A 275 3.68 -6.37 -16.19
CA ILE A 275 2.27 -6.72 -16.37
C ILE A 275 1.39 -5.84 -15.48
N ILE A 276 1.77 -5.66 -14.21
CA ILE A 276 1.01 -4.84 -13.26
C ILE A 276 1.04 -3.36 -13.67
N SER A 277 2.19 -2.84 -14.10
CA SER A 277 2.34 -1.45 -14.57
C SER A 277 1.50 -1.17 -15.82
N ILE A 278 1.53 -2.08 -16.80
CA ILE A 278 0.72 -1.97 -18.01
C ILE A 278 -0.78 -2.08 -17.67
N ALA A 279 -1.16 -3.00 -16.80
CA ALA A 279 -2.55 -3.15 -16.37
C ALA A 279 -3.08 -1.91 -15.63
N GLY A 280 -2.27 -1.31 -14.77
CA GLY A 280 -2.59 -0.05 -14.10
C GLY A 280 -2.77 1.10 -15.10
N SER A 281 -1.83 1.23 -16.04
CA SER A 281 -1.87 2.26 -17.08
C SER A 281 -3.08 2.11 -17.99
N LEU A 282 -3.39 0.88 -18.42
CA LEU A 282 -4.58 0.57 -19.21
C LEU A 282 -5.88 0.89 -18.45
N ALA A 283 -5.95 0.53 -17.18
CA ALA A 283 -7.11 0.82 -16.36
C ALA A 283 -7.36 2.33 -16.22
N LEU A 284 -6.30 3.12 -16.04
CA LEU A 284 -6.40 4.58 -15.97
C LEU A 284 -6.80 5.19 -17.33
N ASP A 285 -6.27 4.70 -18.44
CA ASP A 285 -6.64 5.15 -19.77
C ASP A 285 -8.13 4.88 -20.08
N LEU A 286 -8.61 3.66 -19.74
CA LEU A 286 -10.02 3.32 -19.87
C LEU A 286 -10.93 4.18 -19.00
N LEU A 287 -10.52 4.48 -17.75
CA LEU A 287 -11.24 5.40 -16.88
C LEU A 287 -11.30 6.83 -17.46
N ALA A 288 -10.16 7.31 -18.00
CA ALA A 288 -10.11 8.63 -18.66
C ALA A 288 -11.02 8.71 -19.90
N LYS A 289 -11.26 7.59 -20.58
CA LYS A 289 -12.22 7.44 -21.69
C LYS A 289 -13.68 7.27 -21.24
N GLY A 290 -13.93 7.32 -19.93
CA GLY A 290 -15.29 7.24 -19.36
C GLY A 290 -15.84 5.83 -19.14
N HIS A 291 -15.01 4.79 -19.27
CA HIS A 291 -15.45 3.41 -19.02
C HIS A 291 -15.65 3.15 -17.52
N GLN A 292 -16.55 2.23 -17.19
CA GLN A 292 -16.61 1.63 -15.87
C GLN A 292 -15.56 0.53 -15.77
N VAL A 293 -14.46 0.78 -15.07
CA VAL A 293 -13.31 -0.13 -15.03
C VAL A 293 -13.26 -0.91 -13.73
N GLY A 294 -13.17 -2.24 -13.85
CA GLY A 294 -12.84 -3.16 -12.77
C GLY A 294 -11.50 -3.84 -13.02
N VAL A 295 -10.92 -4.41 -11.97
CA VAL A 295 -9.67 -5.17 -12.05
C VAL A 295 -9.84 -6.53 -11.40
N LEU A 296 -9.34 -7.57 -12.05
CA LEU A 296 -9.19 -8.92 -11.53
C LEU A 296 -7.75 -9.37 -11.70
N ALA A 297 -7.14 -9.96 -10.67
CA ALA A 297 -5.82 -10.58 -10.82
C ALA A 297 -5.78 -11.90 -10.06
N ASN A 298 -5.08 -12.89 -10.60
CA ASN A 298 -4.97 -14.23 -10.02
C ASN A 298 -3.89 -14.35 -8.92
N ALA A 299 -3.44 -13.24 -8.37
CA ALA A 299 -2.40 -13.20 -7.35
C ALA A 299 -2.95 -12.71 -6.01
N PHE A 300 -2.29 -13.13 -4.93
CA PHE A 300 -2.62 -12.73 -3.58
C PHE A 300 -2.53 -11.20 -3.43
N ALA A 301 -3.59 -10.58 -2.95
CA ALA A 301 -3.63 -9.17 -2.64
C ALA A 301 -3.57 -8.99 -1.12
N ARG A 302 -2.46 -8.47 -0.62
CA ARG A 302 -2.23 -8.31 0.83
C ARG A 302 -3.36 -7.53 1.47
N GLU A 303 -3.93 -8.09 2.53
CA GLU A 303 -5.07 -7.55 3.29
C GLU A 303 -6.42 -7.54 2.53
N TRP A 304 -6.43 -7.88 1.23
CA TRP A 304 -7.66 -7.90 0.42
C TRP A 304 -8.13 -9.31 0.07
N GLY A 305 -7.24 -10.31 0.05
CA GLY A 305 -7.63 -11.71 -0.13
C GLY A 305 -6.72 -12.51 -1.05
N LEU A 306 -7.17 -13.73 -1.41
CA LEU A 306 -6.42 -14.66 -2.24
C LEU A 306 -6.18 -14.17 -3.68
N TYR A 307 -7.00 -13.26 -4.15
CA TYR A 307 -6.90 -12.65 -5.47
C TYR A 307 -7.42 -11.22 -5.40
N LEU A 308 -6.99 -10.38 -6.33
CA LEU A 308 -7.46 -9.00 -6.42
C LEU A 308 -8.80 -8.96 -7.15
N LYS A 309 -9.78 -8.28 -6.53
CA LYS A 309 -11.03 -7.88 -7.17
C LYS A 309 -11.34 -6.43 -6.83
N VAL A 310 -11.43 -5.61 -7.86
CA VAL A 310 -11.99 -4.26 -7.81
C VAL A 310 -13.18 -4.23 -8.76
N ALA A 311 -14.38 -4.04 -8.23
CA ALA A 311 -15.59 -4.01 -9.05
C ALA A 311 -15.58 -2.84 -10.03
N PRO A 312 -16.18 -2.98 -11.24
CA PRO A 312 -16.24 -1.91 -12.22
C PRO A 312 -17.03 -0.70 -11.71
N SER A 313 -16.41 0.46 -11.82
CA SER A 313 -17.01 1.75 -11.47
C SER A 313 -16.37 2.87 -12.30
N ALA A 314 -17.07 3.97 -12.48
CA ALA A 314 -16.56 5.22 -13.05
C ALA A 314 -16.46 6.33 -11.99
N SER A 315 -16.47 5.96 -10.69
CA SER A 315 -16.38 6.95 -9.61
C SER A 315 -15.02 7.66 -9.60
N PRO A 316 -14.93 8.92 -9.15
CA PRO A 316 -13.65 9.63 -9.04
C PRO A 316 -12.59 8.91 -8.17
N ALA A 317 -13.05 8.08 -7.22
CA ALA A 317 -12.17 7.31 -6.35
C ALA A 317 -11.65 6.00 -6.99
N GLN A 318 -12.20 5.59 -8.15
CA GLN A 318 -11.92 4.29 -8.75
C GLN A 318 -10.44 4.13 -9.15
N ALA A 319 -9.84 5.19 -9.68
CA ALA A 319 -8.42 5.19 -10.04
C ALA A 319 -7.52 4.90 -8.83
N ALA A 320 -7.77 5.58 -7.71
CA ALA A 320 -7.01 5.36 -6.48
C ALA A 320 -7.23 3.95 -5.92
N LEU A 321 -8.46 3.43 -5.98
CA LEU A 321 -8.79 2.08 -5.52
C LEU A 321 -8.07 1.01 -6.35
N ILE A 322 -8.05 1.17 -7.67
CA ILE A 322 -7.34 0.26 -8.59
C ILE A 322 -5.84 0.29 -8.31
N LEU A 323 -5.22 1.48 -8.26
CA LEU A 323 -3.79 1.61 -8.00
C LEU A 323 -3.40 1.06 -6.63
N GLU A 324 -4.23 1.27 -5.60
CA GLU A 324 -4.01 0.70 -4.27
C GLU A 324 -4.11 -0.82 -4.29
N GLY A 325 -5.09 -1.38 -4.99
CA GLY A 325 -5.20 -2.83 -5.18
C GLY A 325 -3.98 -3.42 -5.88
N LEU A 326 -3.50 -2.77 -6.94
CA LEU A 326 -2.31 -3.18 -7.68
C LEU A 326 -1.03 -3.06 -6.82
N ALA A 327 -0.91 -2.05 -5.96
CA ALA A 327 0.21 -1.91 -5.04
C ALA A 327 0.27 -3.05 -4.01
N ARG A 328 -0.86 -3.68 -3.70
CA ARG A 328 -0.99 -4.79 -2.74
C ARG A 328 -0.73 -6.16 -3.34
N LEU A 329 -0.65 -6.28 -4.67
CA LEU A 329 -0.44 -7.57 -5.33
C LEU A 329 0.95 -8.13 -5.02
N ASP A 330 0.99 -9.38 -4.58
CA ASP A 330 2.19 -10.18 -4.61
C ASP A 330 2.49 -10.63 -6.06
N LEU A 331 3.75 -10.96 -6.33
CA LEU A 331 4.18 -11.33 -7.69
C LEU A 331 3.81 -12.78 -8.06
N PHE A 332 3.30 -13.55 -7.09
CA PHE A 332 3.01 -14.96 -7.30
C PHE A 332 1.51 -15.19 -7.51
N PRO A 333 1.13 -15.99 -8.53
CA PRO A 333 -0.25 -16.40 -8.71
C PRO A 333 -0.71 -17.27 -7.53
N ALA A 334 -1.88 -16.96 -6.99
CA ALA A 334 -2.47 -17.72 -5.88
C ALA A 334 -3.38 -18.84 -6.35
N MET A 335 -3.94 -18.71 -7.56
CA MET A 335 -4.84 -19.71 -8.17
C MET A 335 -4.86 -19.55 -9.71
N PRO A 336 -5.36 -20.57 -10.44
CA PRO A 336 -5.56 -20.49 -11.87
C PRO A 336 -6.48 -19.33 -12.24
N LEU A 337 -6.13 -18.58 -13.30
CA LEU A 337 -6.92 -17.41 -13.72
C LEU A 337 -8.36 -17.81 -14.09
N VAL A 338 -8.56 -18.97 -14.68
CA VAL A 338 -9.89 -19.47 -15.06
C VAL A 338 -10.80 -19.64 -13.82
N ASP A 339 -10.24 -20.02 -12.67
CA ASP A 339 -11.02 -20.19 -11.45
C ASP A 339 -11.43 -18.84 -10.84
N VAL A 340 -10.58 -17.83 -10.96
CA VAL A 340 -10.95 -16.44 -10.61
C VAL A 340 -12.11 -15.99 -11.48
N LEU A 341 -12.04 -16.21 -12.81
CA LEU A 341 -13.12 -15.84 -13.72
C LEU A 341 -14.42 -16.59 -13.44
N ARG A 342 -14.36 -17.88 -13.13
CA ARG A 342 -15.54 -18.69 -12.78
C ARG A 342 -16.25 -18.15 -11.53
N ARG A 343 -15.51 -17.68 -10.55
CA ARG A 343 -16.06 -17.12 -9.31
C ARG A 343 -16.67 -15.74 -9.49
N GLU A 344 -16.00 -14.90 -10.28
CA GLU A 344 -16.27 -13.46 -10.32
C GLU A 344 -17.09 -13.00 -11.53
N LEU A 345 -17.07 -13.77 -12.61
CA LEU A 345 -17.76 -13.45 -13.85
C LEU A 345 -18.84 -14.51 -14.18
N PRO A 346 -19.97 -14.48 -13.47
CA PRO A 346 -21.05 -15.42 -13.73
C PRO A 346 -21.67 -15.18 -15.10
N ALA A 347 -22.39 -16.19 -15.62
CA ALA A 347 -23.12 -16.08 -16.89
C ALA A 347 -24.14 -14.93 -16.87
N GLY A 348 -24.21 -14.17 -17.95
CA GLY A 348 -25.20 -13.09 -18.12
C GLY A 348 -24.65 -11.66 -18.15
N GLN A 349 -23.36 -11.44 -17.95
CA GLN A 349 -22.72 -10.12 -18.11
C GLN A 349 -22.00 -9.98 -19.45
N ALA A 350 -22.53 -10.55 -20.52
CA ALA A 350 -21.93 -10.63 -21.86
C ALA A 350 -21.57 -9.29 -22.51
N ASP A 351 -22.03 -8.16 -21.96
CA ASP A 351 -21.72 -6.83 -22.50
C ASP A 351 -20.45 -6.20 -21.90
N SER A 352 -19.75 -6.92 -21.03
CA SER A 352 -18.48 -6.44 -20.49
C SER A 352 -17.33 -6.78 -21.43
N HIS A 353 -16.34 -5.89 -21.49
CA HIS A 353 -15.11 -6.10 -22.23
C HIS A 353 -14.02 -6.58 -21.28
N LEU A 354 -13.38 -7.70 -21.57
CA LEU A 354 -12.28 -8.26 -20.79
C LEU A 354 -10.96 -7.97 -21.51
N TRP A 355 -10.08 -7.25 -20.81
CA TRP A 355 -8.73 -6.93 -21.24
C TRP A 355 -7.74 -7.83 -20.52
N PHE A 356 -7.26 -8.88 -21.20
CA PHE A 356 -6.30 -9.80 -20.62
C PHE A 356 -4.88 -9.26 -20.75
N VAL A 357 -4.28 -8.90 -19.62
CA VAL A 357 -2.88 -8.46 -19.53
C VAL A 357 -2.05 -9.60 -18.97
N SER A 358 -1.19 -10.16 -19.78
CA SER A 358 -0.40 -11.36 -19.43
C SER A 358 0.86 -11.46 -20.28
N SER A 359 1.79 -12.34 -19.86
CA SER A 359 2.87 -12.79 -20.73
C SER A 359 2.32 -13.44 -22.01
N SER A 360 3.00 -13.23 -23.13
CA SER A 360 2.67 -13.88 -24.42
C SER A 360 2.77 -15.41 -24.35
N ALA A 361 3.64 -15.94 -23.48
CA ALA A 361 3.91 -17.38 -23.31
C ALA A 361 3.12 -18.03 -22.16
N SER A 362 2.08 -17.40 -21.63
CA SER A 362 1.34 -17.99 -20.48
C SER A 362 0.45 -19.16 -20.87
N PRO A 363 0.70 -20.40 -20.41
CA PRO A 363 -0.06 -21.58 -20.79
C PRO A 363 -1.50 -21.56 -20.25
N THR A 364 -1.72 -20.93 -19.09
CA THR A 364 -3.02 -20.89 -18.40
C THR A 364 -3.96 -19.82 -18.98
N LEU A 365 -3.46 -18.95 -19.87
CA LEU A 365 -4.25 -17.91 -20.49
C LEU A 365 -5.29 -18.46 -21.46
N GLY A 366 -4.96 -19.54 -22.18
CA GLY A 366 -5.84 -20.17 -23.16
C GLY A 366 -7.18 -20.56 -22.56
N GLU A 367 -7.16 -21.35 -21.48
CA GLU A 367 -8.37 -21.80 -20.78
C GLU A 367 -9.23 -20.64 -20.29
N ALA A 368 -8.60 -19.59 -19.75
CA ALA A 368 -9.30 -18.41 -19.24
C ALA A 368 -10.00 -17.63 -20.38
N VAL A 369 -9.32 -17.52 -21.52
CA VAL A 369 -9.87 -16.86 -22.73
C VAL A 369 -11.00 -17.66 -23.32
N ASP A 370 -10.86 -18.98 -23.42
CA ASP A 370 -11.90 -19.85 -23.97
C ASP A 370 -13.15 -19.87 -23.08
N TYR A 371 -12.95 -19.91 -21.76
CA TYR A 371 -14.05 -19.74 -20.81
C TYR A 371 -14.80 -18.41 -21.00
N ALA A 372 -14.08 -17.30 -21.15
CA ALA A 372 -14.69 -15.99 -21.35
C ALA A 372 -15.40 -15.88 -22.69
N ARG A 373 -14.82 -16.46 -23.75
CA ARG A 373 -15.41 -16.52 -25.10
C ARG A 373 -16.70 -17.34 -25.13
N ALA A 374 -16.70 -18.52 -24.49
CA ALA A 374 -17.89 -19.38 -24.37
C ALA A 374 -19.06 -18.67 -23.67
N ARG A 375 -18.77 -17.69 -22.82
CA ARG A 375 -19.78 -16.87 -22.11
C ARG A 375 -20.20 -15.60 -22.84
N GLY A 376 -19.63 -15.34 -24.01
CA GLY A 376 -19.98 -14.23 -24.87
C GLY A 376 -19.37 -12.89 -24.47
N TYR A 377 -18.30 -12.88 -23.64
CA TYR A 377 -17.56 -11.67 -23.33
C TYR A 377 -16.78 -11.15 -24.55
N ARG A 378 -16.67 -9.84 -24.70
CA ARG A 378 -15.70 -9.23 -25.61
C ARG A 378 -14.31 -9.36 -25.03
N ILE A 379 -13.32 -9.73 -25.85
CA ILE A 379 -11.98 -10.02 -25.37
C ILE A 379 -10.96 -9.25 -26.17
N SER A 380 -10.05 -8.57 -25.48
CA SER A 380 -8.80 -8.04 -26.01
C SER A 380 -7.63 -8.64 -25.24
N ARG A 381 -6.56 -8.99 -25.93
CA ARG A 381 -5.32 -9.47 -25.32
C ARG A 381 -4.28 -8.38 -25.41
N VAL A 382 -3.59 -8.15 -24.30
CA VAL A 382 -2.48 -7.23 -24.17
C VAL A 382 -1.25 -8.07 -23.79
N PRO A 383 -0.51 -8.56 -24.78
CA PRO A 383 0.69 -9.37 -24.54
C PRO A 383 1.78 -8.47 -23.97
N VAL A 384 2.46 -8.95 -22.93
CA VAL A 384 3.59 -8.28 -22.30
C VAL A 384 4.83 -9.14 -22.51
N GLU A 385 5.85 -8.55 -23.13
CA GLU A 385 7.12 -9.23 -23.39
C GLU A 385 8.20 -8.77 -22.42
N ARG A 386 9.25 -9.60 -22.25
CA ARG A 386 10.46 -9.19 -21.54
C ARG A 386 11.09 -8.00 -22.25
N GLY A 387 11.40 -6.93 -21.53
CA GLY A 387 12.14 -5.79 -22.12
C GLY A 387 13.53 -6.23 -22.54
N ALA A 388 14.00 -5.74 -23.68
CA ALA A 388 15.29 -6.07 -24.28
C ALA A 388 16.53 -5.69 -23.42
N GLY A 389 16.34 -5.17 -22.19
CA GLY A 389 17.41 -4.74 -21.26
C GLY A 389 17.70 -5.65 -20.06
N GLN A 390 16.95 -6.76 -19.86
CA GLN A 390 17.13 -7.68 -18.73
C GLN A 390 17.36 -9.14 -19.18
N ALA A 391 18.16 -9.33 -20.22
CA ALA A 391 18.70 -10.63 -20.53
C ALA A 391 19.90 -10.89 -19.62
N ALA A 392 19.85 -12.03 -18.86
CA ALA A 392 20.96 -12.70 -18.20
C ALA A 392 21.61 -12.00 -16.98
N GLY A 393 20.99 -12.17 -15.83
CA GLY A 393 21.64 -12.26 -14.52
C GLY A 393 21.42 -13.64 -13.90
N GLY A 394 21.62 -14.69 -14.70
CA GLY A 394 21.57 -16.08 -14.29
C GLY A 394 22.91 -16.74 -14.64
N GLU A 395 24.00 -16.28 -14.03
CA GLU A 395 25.26 -17.02 -13.96
C GLU A 395 25.21 -17.87 -12.69
N GLY A 396 25.12 -19.21 -12.82
CA GLY A 396 26.30 -20.02 -13.04
C GLY A 396 26.76 -20.53 -11.68
N TRP A 397 25.96 -21.45 -11.02
CA TRP A 397 26.55 -22.36 -10.05
C TRP A 397 27.34 -23.38 -10.87
N ALA A 398 28.60 -23.07 -11.14
CA ALA A 398 29.58 -24.03 -11.53
C ALA A 398 29.97 -24.85 -10.29
N ASP A 399 29.61 -26.10 -10.32
CA ASP A 399 30.16 -27.16 -9.50
C ASP A 399 31.67 -27.24 -9.79
N GLU A 400 32.49 -26.93 -8.81
CA GLU A 400 33.91 -27.35 -8.81
C GLU A 400 34.15 -28.33 -7.67
N GLY A 401 34.50 -29.53 -8.08
CA GLY A 401 35.07 -30.73 -7.55
C GLY A 401 35.43 -30.95 -6.10
#